data_5d0de0c3b7e081a2f1050e05eada4ed5
#
_entry.id   5d0de0c3b7e081a2f1050e05eada4ed5
#
_cell.length_a   1.000
_cell.length_b   1.000
_cell.length_c   1.000
_cell.angle_alpha   90.00
_cell.angle_beta   90.00
_cell.angle_gamma   90.00
#
_symmetry.space_group_name_H-M   'P 1'
#
loop_
_entity.id
_entity.type
_entity.pdbx_description
1 polymer ?
#
loop_
_entity_poly.entity_id
_entity_poly.type
_entity_poly.pdbx_seq_one_letter_code
_entity_poly.pdbx_strand_id
1 'polypeptide(L)'
;EPYFGYYRNTDTWVYRKHAYMLEAAGVDFVFLDISNSETFDEAHLALFDTWLQIRKEGGQTPQIVCMTGDMPSTLVIDLYTLMDTIYSKPEYEELFFQWEGKPLILGNNDTPGGESWSVSTGTTPQTEEAFYEAVNKDRRIGRYYESGQFAEDLSRFTVRKCWAWQSDKHDGYWDWLSESPQPYGTDFSGNREQMAVAMGVHAHTNKGRSYVNGNAEYDRNGDFGFSYGKAQYGLLFEEQFEYALKQDPQVIMITGWNEWYAGVHDSPNPEQLTGGTLTPGRYLIDQFTPEYSRDGEPMKIRDGVGFGDNYYYQMVRYIRLFKGMDAVPVADGGGAEISMRDAEADAAEWERVSPAYKDTIGDTAFRNQISFQSEY
;
A
#
# COMPACT_ATOMS: atom_id res chain seq x y z
N GLU A 1 -15.81 6.80 0.56
CA GLU A 1 -15.30 8.04 -0.02
C GLU A 1 -14.01 8.43 0.70
N PRO A 2 -12.93 8.79 -0.06
CA PRO A 2 -11.70 9.29 0.53
C PRO A 2 -11.96 10.50 1.44
N TYR A 3 -11.13 10.69 2.45
CA TYR A 3 -11.27 11.83 3.37
C TYR A 3 -11.16 13.17 2.64
N PHE A 4 -10.28 13.25 1.63
CA PHE A 4 -10.09 14.44 0.80
C PHE A 4 -11.14 14.60 -0.32
N GLY A 5 -12.15 13.73 -0.39
CA GLY A 5 -13.12 13.67 -1.48
C GLY A 5 -12.58 12.88 -2.67
N TYR A 6 -13.39 12.75 -3.72
CA TYR A 6 -12.93 12.13 -4.97
C TYR A 6 -12.07 13.14 -5.73
N TYR A 7 -10.76 12.98 -5.62
CA TYR A 7 -9.74 13.82 -6.24
C TYR A 7 -9.32 13.26 -7.60
N ARG A 8 -8.69 14.09 -8.38
CA ARG A 8 -8.03 13.63 -9.61
C ARG A 8 -6.69 12.98 -9.26
N ASN A 9 -6.31 11.97 -10.02
CA ASN A 9 -5.00 11.31 -9.91
C ASN A 9 -3.79 12.21 -10.30
N THR A 10 -4.05 13.47 -10.65
CA THR A 10 -3.02 14.50 -10.90
C THR A 10 -3.06 15.62 -9.86
N ASP A 11 -3.80 15.45 -8.77
CA ASP A 11 -3.93 16.48 -7.73
C ASP A 11 -2.67 16.51 -6.84
N THR A 12 -1.81 17.50 -7.10
CA THR A 12 -0.53 17.68 -6.38
C THR A 12 -0.72 18.00 -4.90
N TRP A 13 -1.84 18.63 -4.52
CA TRP A 13 -2.14 18.87 -3.11
C TRP A 13 -2.38 17.56 -2.36
N VAL A 14 -3.11 16.64 -2.96
CA VAL A 14 -3.35 15.30 -2.39
C VAL A 14 -2.04 14.54 -2.30
N TYR A 15 -1.19 14.56 -3.33
CA TYR A 15 0.12 13.92 -3.29
C TYR A 15 1.02 14.45 -2.17
N ARG A 16 0.96 15.77 -1.88
CA ARG A 16 1.65 16.31 -0.71
C ARG A 16 1.10 15.77 0.60
N LYS A 17 -0.23 15.65 0.73
CA LYS A 17 -0.86 15.08 1.93
C LYS A 17 -0.47 13.63 2.12
N HIS A 18 -0.51 12.83 1.07
CA HIS A 18 -0.09 11.44 1.11
C HIS A 18 1.38 11.31 1.48
N ALA A 19 2.26 12.11 0.89
CA ALA A 19 3.68 12.12 1.26
C ALA A 19 3.89 12.33 2.76
N TYR A 20 3.30 13.37 3.33
CA TYR A 20 3.45 13.70 4.75
C TYR A 20 2.81 12.65 5.67
N MET A 21 1.66 12.10 5.29
CA MET A 21 1.00 11.07 6.08
C MET A 21 1.82 9.77 6.08
N LEU A 22 2.30 9.35 4.93
CA LEU A 22 3.06 8.09 4.80
C LEU A 22 4.46 8.22 5.43
N GLU A 23 5.11 9.36 5.26
CA GLU A 23 6.38 9.64 5.93
C GLU A 23 6.21 9.66 7.46
N ALA A 24 5.22 10.37 7.98
CA ALA A 24 4.91 10.41 9.41
C ALA A 24 4.53 9.03 9.97
N ALA A 25 3.92 8.17 9.16
CA ALA A 25 3.67 6.78 9.53
C ALA A 25 4.94 5.93 9.56
N GLY A 26 6.04 6.40 8.95
CA GLY A 26 7.30 5.68 8.86
C GLY A 26 7.36 4.70 7.68
N VAL A 27 6.57 4.92 6.63
CA VAL A 27 6.63 4.13 5.40
C VAL A 27 7.93 4.44 4.65
N ASP A 28 8.71 3.42 4.31
CA ASP A 28 9.99 3.58 3.61
C ASP A 28 9.79 3.77 2.11
N PHE A 29 8.87 3.02 1.53
CA PHE A 29 8.54 3.13 0.12
C PHE A 29 7.08 2.82 -0.15
N VAL A 30 6.60 3.34 -1.28
CA VAL A 30 5.32 2.95 -1.89
C VAL A 30 5.59 2.19 -3.17
N PHE A 31 4.71 1.26 -3.51
CA PHE A 31 4.72 0.66 -4.84
C PHE A 31 3.51 1.16 -5.64
N LEU A 32 3.79 1.53 -6.89
CA LEU A 32 2.77 1.96 -7.85
C LEU A 32 2.31 0.74 -8.62
N ASP A 33 1.04 0.41 -8.49
CA ASP A 33 0.44 -0.71 -9.22
C ASP A 33 0.14 -0.29 -10.66
N ILE A 34 0.94 -0.80 -11.60
CA ILE A 34 0.78 -0.65 -13.04
C ILE A 34 0.58 -2.01 -13.72
N SER A 35 0.14 -2.99 -12.94
CA SER A 35 0.01 -4.39 -13.36
C SER A 35 -0.93 -4.63 -14.54
N ASN A 36 -1.78 -3.68 -14.84
CA ASN A 36 -2.68 -3.71 -16.01
C ASN A 36 -2.04 -3.18 -17.31
N SER A 37 -0.73 -3.00 -17.36
CA SER A 37 0.02 -2.40 -18.47
C SER A 37 -0.46 -0.98 -18.81
N GLU A 38 -0.89 -0.25 -17.81
CA GLU A 38 -1.27 1.16 -17.90
C GLU A 38 -0.35 1.96 -16.97
N THR A 39 0.57 2.73 -17.53
CA THR A 39 1.58 3.45 -16.76
C THR A 39 1.08 4.75 -16.16
N PHE A 40 -0.12 5.22 -16.51
CA PHE A 40 -0.72 6.45 -15.97
C PHE A 40 0.24 7.65 -15.95
N ASP A 41 0.94 7.89 -17.06
CA ASP A 41 2.08 8.80 -17.15
C ASP A 41 1.83 10.18 -16.52
N GLU A 42 0.67 10.80 -16.79
CA GLU A 42 0.33 12.11 -16.20
C GLU A 42 0.27 12.06 -14.67
N ALA A 43 -0.31 11.00 -14.10
CA ALA A 43 -0.43 10.81 -12.67
C ALA A 43 0.95 10.55 -12.03
N HIS A 44 1.74 9.68 -12.64
CA HIS A 44 3.07 9.36 -12.17
C HIS A 44 3.99 10.58 -12.20
N LEU A 45 4.03 11.32 -13.31
CA LEU A 45 4.83 12.54 -13.39
C LEU A 45 4.39 13.58 -12.35
N ALA A 46 3.09 13.77 -12.15
CA ALA A 46 2.60 14.69 -11.12
C ALA A 46 3.02 14.24 -9.70
N LEU A 47 3.03 12.92 -9.42
CA LEU A 47 3.51 12.37 -8.15
C LEU A 47 5.02 12.59 -7.99
N PHE A 48 5.82 12.21 -8.98
CA PHE A 48 7.28 12.33 -8.93
C PHE A 48 7.73 13.77 -8.78
N ASP A 49 7.17 14.70 -9.58
CA ASP A 49 7.46 16.11 -9.49
C ASP A 49 7.08 16.70 -8.12
N THR A 50 5.93 16.31 -7.59
CA THR A 50 5.46 16.77 -6.29
C THR A 50 6.37 16.29 -5.16
N TRP A 51 6.75 15.01 -5.17
CA TRP A 51 7.61 14.46 -4.12
C TRP A 51 9.05 14.94 -4.22
N LEU A 52 9.57 15.13 -5.42
CA LEU A 52 10.85 15.77 -5.64
C LEU A 52 10.84 17.22 -5.13
N GLN A 53 9.75 17.96 -5.36
CA GLN A 53 9.61 19.32 -4.86
C GLN A 53 9.58 19.37 -3.32
N ILE A 54 8.90 18.44 -2.66
CA ILE A 54 8.91 18.33 -1.20
C ILE A 54 10.35 18.16 -0.68
N ARG A 55 11.15 17.27 -1.31
CA ARG A 55 12.55 17.04 -0.92
C ARG A 55 13.41 18.28 -1.15
N LYS A 56 13.25 18.98 -2.25
CA LYS A 56 13.90 20.28 -2.51
C LYS A 56 13.54 21.38 -1.50
N GLU A 57 12.36 21.30 -0.92
CA GLU A 57 11.90 22.18 0.16
C GLU A 57 12.45 21.77 1.54
N GLY A 58 13.22 20.68 1.63
CA GLY A 58 13.79 20.17 2.86
C GLY A 58 12.90 19.19 3.62
N GLY A 59 11.77 18.79 3.03
CA GLY A 59 10.90 17.72 3.55
C GLY A 59 11.40 16.35 3.16
N GLN A 60 10.68 15.34 3.62
CA GLN A 60 10.94 13.93 3.29
C GLN A 60 9.71 13.28 2.65
N THR A 61 9.92 12.24 1.90
CA THR A 61 8.87 11.41 1.30
C THR A 61 9.30 9.95 1.35
N PRO A 62 8.39 8.99 1.35
CA PRO A 62 8.74 7.62 1.00
C PRO A 62 9.47 7.58 -0.35
N GLN A 63 10.17 6.49 -0.60
CA GLN A 63 10.69 6.19 -1.94
C GLN A 63 9.64 5.45 -2.77
N ILE A 64 9.93 5.19 -4.04
CA ILE A 64 8.95 4.65 -4.99
C ILE A 64 9.51 3.40 -5.65
N VAL A 65 8.63 2.41 -5.82
CA VAL A 65 8.84 1.17 -6.58
C VAL A 65 7.72 1.04 -7.60
N CYS A 66 8.01 0.64 -8.82
CA CYS A 66 6.97 0.29 -9.79
C CYS A 66 6.69 -1.21 -9.74
N MET A 67 5.40 -1.59 -9.70
CA MET A 67 4.94 -2.97 -9.76
C MET A 67 4.25 -3.19 -11.11
N THR A 68 4.91 -3.93 -12.00
CA THR A 68 4.36 -4.33 -13.30
C THR A 68 3.51 -5.59 -13.17
N GLY A 69 2.85 -5.99 -14.24
CA GLY A 69 2.05 -7.23 -14.22
C GLY A 69 2.86 -8.52 -14.07
N ASP A 70 2.14 -9.58 -13.81
CA ASP A 70 2.69 -10.92 -13.53
C ASP A 70 3.18 -11.69 -14.77
N MET A 71 3.01 -11.12 -15.97
CA MET A 71 3.48 -11.73 -17.23
C MET A 71 4.83 -11.15 -17.66
N PRO A 72 5.73 -11.96 -18.24
CA PRO A 72 6.98 -11.45 -18.79
C PRO A 72 6.79 -10.34 -19.81
N SER A 73 5.77 -10.40 -20.65
CA SER A 73 5.48 -9.36 -21.64
C SER A 73 5.10 -8.02 -21.01
N THR A 74 4.41 -8.03 -19.84
CA THR A 74 4.03 -6.79 -19.17
C THR A 74 5.25 -6.05 -18.64
N LEU A 75 6.23 -6.77 -18.09
CA LEU A 75 7.48 -6.14 -17.66
C LEU A 75 8.20 -5.46 -18.83
N VAL A 76 8.25 -6.09 -20.02
CA VAL A 76 8.88 -5.48 -21.20
C VAL A 76 8.14 -4.23 -21.64
N ILE A 77 6.82 -4.29 -21.71
CA ILE A 77 5.95 -3.19 -22.16
C ILE A 77 6.06 -2.00 -21.19
N ASP A 78 5.92 -2.28 -19.92
CA ASP A 78 5.92 -1.25 -18.89
C ASP A 78 7.30 -0.64 -18.73
N LEU A 79 8.37 -1.45 -18.71
CA LEU A 79 9.73 -0.94 -18.59
C LEU A 79 10.11 -0.04 -19.77
N TYR A 80 9.68 -0.37 -20.99
CA TYR A 80 9.88 0.50 -22.14
C TYR A 80 9.36 1.92 -21.90
N THR A 81 8.14 2.04 -21.36
CA THR A 81 7.52 3.33 -21.07
C THR A 81 8.16 4.00 -19.84
N LEU A 82 8.41 3.23 -18.78
CA LEU A 82 8.99 3.74 -17.54
C LEU A 82 10.43 4.23 -17.74
N MET A 83 11.20 3.62 -18.63
CA MET A 83 12.54 4.11 -18.97
C MET A 83 12.48 5.50 -19.61
N ASP A 84 11.53 5.74 -20.51
CA ASP A 84 11.37 7.04 -21.16
C ASP A 84 10.81 8.10 -20.21
N THR A 85 9.82 7.75 -19.41
CA THR A 85 9.06 8.70 -18.59
C THR A 85 9.71 9.01 -17.24
N ILE A 86 10.37 8.04 -16.61
CA ILE A 86 10.81 8.13 -15.20
C ILE A 86 12.28 7.74 -15.03
N TYR A 87 12.67 6.50 -15.34
CA TYR A 87 13.95 5.95 -14.91
C TYR A 87 15.19 6.51 -15.61
N SER A 88 15.04 7.10 -16.80
CA SER A 88 16.15 7.78 -17.50
C SER A 88 16.31 9.25 -17.07
N LYS A 89 15.52 9.73 -16.13
CA LYS A 89 15.56 11.11 -15.63
C LYS A 89 16.40 11.19 -14.35
N PRO A 90 17.60 11.79 -14.40
CA PRO A 90 18.50 11.85 -13.24
C PRO A 90 17.88 12.55 -12.04
N GLU A 91 16.98 13.49 -12.28
CA GLU A 91 16.30 14.26 -11.23
C GLU A 91 15.43 13.42 -10.32
N TYR A 92 14.97 12.22 -10.77
CA TYR A 92 14.13 11.32 -9.97
C TYR A 92 14.93 10.21 -9.27
N GLU A 93 16.24 10.12 -9.47
CA GLU A 93 17.06 9.01 -8.96
C GLU A 93 16.93 8.84 -7.44
N GLU A 94 16.85 9.93 -6.69
CA GLU A 94 16.68 9.92 -5.23
C GLU A 94 15.32 9.39 -4.77
N LEU A 95 14.33 9.32 -5.64
CA LEU A 95 12.99 8.83 -5.32
C LEU A 95 12.88 7.31 -5.42
N PHE A 96 13.82 6.62 -6.06
CA PHE A 96 13.73 5.17 -6.25
C PHE A 96 14.24 4.42 -5.02
N PHE A 97 13.42 3.48 -4.54
CA PHE A 97 13.82 2.60 -3.46
C PHE A 97 14.90 1.63 -3.94
N GLN A 98 15.99 1.56 -3.17
CA GLN A 98 17.14 0.71 -3.51
C GLN A 98 17.05 -0.62 -2.76
N TRP A 99 17.20 -1.72 -3.49
CA TRP A 99 17.30 -3.06 -2.94
C TRP A 99 18.53 -3.75 -3.53
N GLU A 100 19.40 -4.30 -2.67
CA GLU A 100 20.68 -4.89 -3.10
C GLU A 100 21.55 -3.93 -3.95
N GLY A 101 21.47 -2.64 -3.68
CA GLY A 101 22.28 -1.61 -4.34
C GLY A 101 21.80 -1.14 -5.71
N LYS A 102 20.59 -1.53 -6.12
CA LYS A 102 19.95 -1.08 -7.35
C LYS A 102 18.49 -0.69 -7.08
N PRO A 103 17.88 0.17 -7.92
CA PRO A 103 16.45 0.40 -7.84
C PRO A 103 15.66 -0.91 -7.91
N LEU A 104 14.70 -1.08 -6.99
CA LEU A 104 13.79 -2.24 -7.02
C LEU A 104 12.71 -2.03 -8.07
N ILE A 105 12.45 -3.06 -8.86
CA ILE A 105 11.26 -3.18 -9.71
C ILE A 105 10.56 -4.50 -9.43
N LEU A 106 9.24 -4.45 -9.30
CA LEU A 106 8.42 -5.64 -9.12
C LEU A 106 7.82 -6.04 -10.46
N GLY A 107 8.15 -7.25 -10.94
CA GLY A 107 7.67 -7.73 -12.23
C GLY A 107 8.27 -9.07 -12.62
N ASN A 108 7.64 -9.74 -13.57
CA ASN A 108 8.04 -11.07 -13.98
C ASN A 108 9.13 -11.01 -15.07
N ASN A 109 10.35 -11.41 -14.73
CA ASN A 109 11.51 -11.47 -15.63
C ASN A 109 11.81 -12.88 -16.17
N ASP A 110 10.83 -13.78 -16.14
CA ASP A 110 11.00 -15.12 -16.70
C ASP A 110 11.20 -15.09 -18.21
N THR A 111 11.88 -16.13 -18.71
CA THR A 111 12.07 -16.29 -20.16
C THR A 111 10.74 -16.73 -20.81
N PRO A 112 10.34 -16.08 -21.91
CA PRO A 112 9.14 -16.50 -22.65
C PRO A 112 9.22 -17.97 -23.07
N GLY A 113 8.12 -18.71 -22.91
CA GLY A 113 8.06 -20.13 -23.27
C GLY A 113 8.77 -21.09 -22.31
N GLY A 114 9.43 -20.56 -21.25
CA GLY A 114 10.00 -21.36 -20.17
C GLY A 114 8.95 -21.86 -19.16
N GLU A 115 9.41 -22.46 -18.07
CA GLU A 115 8.55 -22.80 -16.93
C GLU A 115 8.19 -21.53 -16.13
N SER A 116 7.80 -20.49 -16.80
CA SER A 116 7.41 -19.26 -16.14
C SER A 116 5.94 -19.35 -15.70
N TRP A 117 5.67 -18.78 -14.57
CA TRP A 117 4.34 -18.81 -14.00
C TRP A 117 3.69 -17.43 -14.12
N SER A 118 2.75 -17.34 -15.02
CA SER A 118 1.75 -16.27 -14.96
C SER A 118 0.55 -16.80 -14.19
N VAL A 119 0.12 -16.12 -13.16
CA VAL A 119 -0.84 -16.76 -12.26
C VAL A 119 -2.01 -15.89 -11.83
N SER A 120 -2.25 -14.77 -12.44
CA SER A 120 -3.47 -13.99 -12.16
C SER A 120 -4.75 -14.83 -12.29
N THR A 121 -4.69 -15.96 -12.98
CA THR A 121 -5.80 -16.88 -13.19
C THR A 121 -5.49 -18.34 -12.89
N GLY A 122 -4.38 -18.60 -12.23
CA GLY A 122 -4.03 -19.94 -11.74
C GLY A 122 -3.58 -20.89 -12.83
N THR A 123 -2.38 -20.77 -13.40
CA THR A 123 -1.67 -21.94 -13.93
C THR A 123 -1.13 -21.93 -15.35
N THR A 124 -1.36 -20.94 -16.20
CA THR A 124 -0.79 -21.07 -17.55
C THR A 124 0.40 -20.13 -17.73
N PRO A 125 1.62 -20.64 -17.88
CA PRO A 125 2.76 -19.83 -18.27
C PRO A 125 2.44 -19.06 -19.56
N GLN A 126 2.96 -17.85 -19.68
CA GLN A 126 2.84 -17.13 -20.96
C GLN A 126 3.63 -17.89 -22.02
N THR A 127 2.95 -18.36 -23.07
CA THR A 127 3.63 -19.02 -24.18
C THR A 127 4.52 -18.03 -24.93
N GLU A 128 5.55 -18.54 -25.61
CA GLU A 128 6.42 -17.71 -26.45
C GLU A 128 5.59 -16.96 -27.51
N GLU A 129 4.62 -17.60 -28.14
CA GLU A 129 3.71 -16.98 -29.11
C GLU A 129 2.93 -15.82 -28.50
N ALA A 130 2.29 -16.03 -27.33
CA ALA A 130 1.53 -14.99 -26.64
C ALA A 130 2.42 -13.84 -26.18
N PHE A 131 3.66 -14.11 -25.77
CA PHE A 131 4.62 -13.10 -25.44
C PHE A 131 4.95 -12.20 -26.64
N TYR A 132 5.35 -12.81 -27.77
CA TYR A 132 5.68 -12.03 -28.97
C TYR A 132 4.46 -11.35 -29.59
N GLU A 133 3.28 -11.93 -29.48
CA GLU A 133 2.04 -11.23 -29.85
C GLU A 133 1.85 -9.96 -29.01
N ALA A 134 2.04 -10.04 -27.70
CA ALA A 134 1.85 -8.90 -26.80
C ALA A 134 2.89 -7.79 -27.07
N VAL A 135 4.19 -8.11 -27.09
CA VAL A 135 5.25 -7.09 -27.25
C VAL A 135 5.28 -6.48 -28.65
N ASN A 136 4.86 -7.23 -29.68
CA ASN A 136 4.83 -6.76 -31.06
C ASN A 136 3.56 -6.00 -31.45
N LYS A 137 2.58 -5.86 -30.54
CA LYS A 137 1.47 -4.92 -30.75
C LYS A 137 1.96 -3.51 -31.01
N ASP A 138 3.05 -3.10 -30.34
CA ASP A 138 3.83 -1.93 -30.71
C ASP A 138 5.21 -2.36 -31.21
N ARG A 139 5.49 -2.06 -32.50
CA ARG A 139 6.79 -2.40 -33.13
C ARG A 139 7.99 -1.74 -32.46
N ARG A 140 7.81 -0.67 -31.70
CA ARG A 140 8.89 -0.04 -30.94
C ARG A 140 9.29 -0.93 -29.78
N ILE A 141 8.30 -1.47 -29.06
CA ILE A 141 8.51 -2.39 -27.93
C ILE A 141 9.11 -3.71 -28.42
N GLY A 142 8.59 -4.28 -29.52
CA GLY A 142 9.21 -5.47 -30.12
C GLY A 142 10.69 -5.27 -30.45
N ARG A 143 11.06 -4.15 -31.08
CA ARG A 143 12.46 -3.81 -31.34
C ARG A 143 13.28 -3.56 -30.08
N TYR A 144 12.71 -2.96 -29.06
CA TYR A 144 13.34 -2.75 -27.76
C TYR A 144 13.77 -4.08 -27.13
N TYR A 145 12.90 -5.08 -27.19
CA TYR A 145 13.20 -6.43 -26.73
C TYR A 145 14.24 -7.14 -27.61
N GLU A 146 14.01 -7.20 -28.94
CA GLU A 146 14.85 -7.93 -29.90
C GLU A 146 16.27 -7.37 -30.01
N SER A 147 16.45 -6.06 -29.81
CA SER A 147 17.78 -5.42 -29.85
C SER A 147 18.65 -5.73 -28.64
N GLY A 148 18.09 -6.29 -27.58
CA GLY A 148 18.76 -6.50 -26.29
C GLY A 148 18.74 -5.28 -25.37
N GLN A 149 18.16 -4.15 -25.79
CA GLN A 149 18.06 -2.94 -24.95
C GLN A 149 17.26 -3.20 -23.68
N PHE A 150 16.18 -3.99 -23.76
CA PHE A 150 15.43 -4.42 -22.58
C PHE A 150 16.33 -5.11 -21.54
N ALA A 151 17.17 -6.04 -21.97
CA ALA A 151 18.06 -6.76 -21.06
C ALA A 151 19.12 -5.83 -20.43
N GLU A 152 19.63 -4.87 -21.21
CA GLU A 152 20.55 -3.85 -20.72
C GLU A 152 19.87 -2.96 -19.66
N ASP A 153 18.70 -2.43 -19.96
CA ASP A 153 17.95 -1.58 -19.02
C ASP A 153 17.55 -2.35 -17.77
N LEU A 154 17.04 -3.58 -17.91
CA LEU A 154 16.65 -4.42 -16.76
C LEU A 154 17.83 -4.74 -15.83
N SER A 155 19.05 -4.82 -16.38
CA SER A 155 20.26 -5.06 -15.60
C SER A 155 20.56 -3.96 -14.55
N ARG A 156 19.96 -2.80 -14.70
CA ARG A 156 20.07 -1.66 -13.77
C ARG A 156 19.23 -1.84 -12.51
N PHE A 157 18.34 -2.82 -12.46
CA PHE A 157 17.38 -3.05 -11.40
C PHE A 157 17.69 -4.31 -10.60
N THR A 158 17.28 -4.32 -9.35
CA THR A 158 16.96 -5.55 -8.63
C THR A 158 15.52 -5.90 -8.93
N VAL A 159 15.28 -7.11 -9.41
CA VAL A 159 13.96 -7.58 -9.80
C VAL A 159 13.44 -8.54 -8.74
N ARG A 160 12.17 -8.39 -8.35
CA ARG A 160 11.39 -9.42 -7.66
C ARG A 160 10.07 -9.60 -8.40
N LYS A 161 9.68 -10.85 -8.59
CA LYS A 161 8.34 -11.13 -9.13
C LYS A 161 7.32 -10.79 -8.05
N CYS A 162 6.19 -10.22 -8.43
CA CYS A 162 5.17 -9.83 -7.46
C CYS A 162 3.77 -10.05 -8.02
N TRP A 163 2.97 -10.81 -7.28
CA TRP A 163 1.54 -10.95 -7.53
C TRP A 163 0.82 -11.49 -6.31
N ALA A 164 -0.51 -11.60 -6.38
CA ALA A 164 -1.30 -12.17 -5.31
C ALA A 164 -1.14 -13.70 -5.21
N TRP A 165 -1.00 -14.22 -3.99
CA TRP A 165 -0.98 -15.66 -3.67
C TRP A 165 0.11 -16.49 -4.38
N GLN A 166 1.29 -15.95 -4.59
CA GLN A 166 2.34 -16.60 -5.38
C GLN A 166 3.57 -17.06 -4.59
N SER A 167 3.92 -16.35 -3.54
CA SER A 167 5.19 -16.59 -2.82
C SER A 167 5.28 -17.96 -2.16
N ASP A 168 4.15 -18.60 -1.84
CA ASP A 168 4.14 -19.98 -1.28
C ASP A 168 4.48 -21.06 -2.32
N LYS A 169 4.59 -20.71 -3.58
CA LYS A 169 4.73 -21.66 -4.69
C LYS A 169 6.06 -21.55 -5.41
N HIS A 170 6.69 -20.35 -5.40
CA HIS A 170 7.84 -20.06 -6.25
C HIS A 170 8.88 -19.19 -5.58
N ASP A 171 10.15 -19.48 -5.79
CA ASP A 171 11.25 -18.61 -5.40
C ASP A 171 11.29 -17.33 -6.26
N GLY A 172 11.74 -16.25 -5.65
CA GLY A 172 11.80 -14.94 -6.29
C GLY A 172 10.47 -14.21 -6.39
N TYR A 173 9.43 -14.71 -5.74
CA TYR A 173 8.13 -14.07 -5.65
C TYR A 173 7.90 -13.39 -4.31
N TRP A 174 7.39 -12.16 -4.37
CA TRP A 174 6.74 -11.44 -3.29
C TRP A 174 5.24 -11.44 -3.50
N ASP A 175 4.46 -11.50 -2.44
CA ASP A 175 3.02 -11.30 -2.53
C ASP A 175 2.66 -9.84 -2.26
N TRP A 176 1.77 -9.26 -3.07
CA TRP A 176 1.10 -8.04 -2.67
C TRP A 176 -0.19 -8.32 -1.91
N LEU A 177 -0.76 -9.51 -2.04
CA LEU A 177 -1.96 -9.95 -1.33
C LEU A 177 -1.87 -11.46 -1.05
N SER A 178 -2.06 -11.83 0.21
CA SER A 178 -2.11 -13.23 0.65
C SER A 178 -3.11 -13.43 1.79
N GLU A 179 -3.54 -14.68 1.95
CA GLU A 179 -4.42 -15.06 3.05
C GLU A 179 -3.62 -15.38 4.32
N SER A 180 -4.29 -15.26 5.50
CA SER A 180 -3.70 -15.70 6.77
C SER A 180 -3.68 -17.22 6.91
N PRO A 181 -2.59 -17.83 7.42
CA PRO A 181 -1.29 -17.23 7.65
C PRO A 181 -0.57 -16.97 6.32
N GLN A 182 -0.08 -15.77 6.11
CA GLN A 182 0.57 -15.42 4.86
C GLN A 182 1.96 -16.08 4.74
N PRO A 183 2.34 -16.54 3.54
CA PRO A 183 3.64 -17.14 3.30
C PRO A 183 4.74 -16.06 3.23
N TYR A 184 5.99 -16.50 3.16
CA TYR A 184 7.11 -15.62 2.86
C TYR A 184 7.27 -15.41 1.36
N GLY A 185 7.48 -14.17 0.95
CA GLY A 185 8.14 -13.83 -0.30
C GLY A 185 9.65 -14.06 -0.17
N THR A 186 10.26 -14.58 -1.23
CA THR A 186 11.69 -14.96 -1.24
C THR A 186 12.45 -14.27 -2.36
N ASP A 187 13.78 -14.26 -2.23
CA ASP A 187 14.66 -14.02 -3.37
C ASP A 187 14.73 -15.25 -4.29
N PHE A 188 15.48 -15.15 -5.41
CA PHE A 188 15.66 -16.25 -6.36
C PHE A 188 16.51 -17.43 -5.81
N SER A 189 17.09 -17.28 -4.63
CA SER A 189 17.82 -18.33 -3.92
C SER A 189 16.98 -18.99 -2.82
N GLY A 190 15.73 -18.56 -2.66
CA GLY A 190 14.82 -19.07 -1.64
C GLY A 190 15.04 -18.45 -0.24
N ASN A 191 15.82 -17.37 -0.13
CA ASN A 191 15.96 -16.66 1.14
C ASN A 191 14.72 -15.83 1.41
N ARG A 192 14.26 -15.86 2.65
CA ARG A 192 13.07 -15.14 3.08
C ARG A 192 13.30 -13.64 3.11
N GLU A 193 12.42 -12.86 2.48
CA GLU A 193 12.55 -11.40 2.41
C GLU A 193 11.31 -10.66 2.86
N GLN A 194 10.15 -11.03 2.36
CA GLN A 194 8.96 -10.19 2.40
C GLN A 194 7.73 -10.92 2.95
N MET A 195 6.81 -10.20 3.56
CA MET A 195 5.46 -10.67 3.85
C MET A 195 4.43 -9.61 3.49
N ALA A 196 3.34 -10.04 2.84
CA ALA A 196 2.19 -9.17 2.57
C ALA A 196 1.32 -9.03 3.83
N VAL A 197 0.77 -7.83 4.01
CA VAL A 197 -0.24 -7.53 5.02
C VAL A 197 -1.33 -6.70 4.36
N ALA A 198 -2.59 -7.13 4.49
CA ALA A 198 -3.72 -6.47 3.86
C ALA A 198 -4.75 -6.01 4.88
N MET A 199 -5.41 -4.91 4.59
CA MET A 199 -6.53 -4.42 5.41
C MET A 199 -7.78 -5.25 5.20
N GLY A 200 -7.96 -5.80 4.01
CA GLY A 200 -8.95 -6.78 3.63
C GLY A 200 -8.44 -7.57 2.43
N VAL A 201 -8.83 -8.82 2.33
CA VAL A 201 -8.56 -9.66 1.16
C VAL A 201 -9.77 -9.57 0.23
N HIS A 202 -9.76 -10.27 -0.86
CA HIS A 202 -10.81 -10.22 -1.84
C HIS A 202 -12.12 -10.87 -1.35
N ALA A 203 -13.26 -10.34 -1.77
CA ALA A 203 -14.58 -10.80 -1.35
C ALA A 203 -14.85 -12.29 -1.66
N HIS A 204 -14.30 -12.82 -2.75
CA HIS A 204 -14.48 -14.25 -3.09
C HIS A 204 -13.84 -15.20 -2.07
N THR A 205 -12.83 -14.76 -1.32
CA THR A 205 -12.21 -15.53 -0.25
C THR A 205 -13.00 -15.48 1.04
N ASN A 206 -13.99 -14.60 1.14
CA ASN A 206 -14.72 -14.29 2.37
C ASN A 206 -13.84 -13.73 3.51
N LYS A 207 -12.72 -13.12 3.19
CA LYS A 207 -11.75 -12.58 4.15
C LYS A 207 -11.71 -11.07 4.00
N GLY A 208 -12.71 -10.42 4.58
CA GLY A 208 -12.78 -8.97 4.68
C GLY A 208 -12.07 -8.46 5.93
N ARG A 209 -12.27 -7.21 6.23
CA ARG A 209 -11.63 -6.48 7.35
C ARG A 209 -11.97 -7.05 8.73
N SER A 210 -13.13 -7.69 8.89
CA SER A 210 -13.57 -8.32 10.14
C SER A 210 -13.26 -9.82 10.24
N TYR A 211 -12.48 -10.35 9.29
CA TYR A 211 -12.04 -11.73 9.36
C TYR A 211 -10.92 -11.89 10.39
N VAL A 212 -11.04 -12.90 11.25
CA VAL A 212 -10.04 -13.22 12.29
C VAL A 212 -10.13 -14.67 12.71
N ASN A 213 -8.99 -15.30 13.00
CA ASN A 213 -8.91 -16.69 13.51
C ASN A 213 -9.69 -17.71 12.66
N GLY A 214 -9.67 -17.57 11.35
CA GLY A 214 -10.37 -18.46 10.44
C GLY A 214 -11.87 -18.19 10.28
N ASN A 215 -12.39 -17.13 10.89
CA ASN A 215 -13.82 -16.81 10.87
C ASN A 215 -14.09 -15.40 10.35
N ALA A 216 -15.13 -15.26 9.55
CA ALA A 216 -15.68 -13.96 9.22
C ALA A 216 -16.60 -13.51 10.38
N GLU A 217 -16.26 -12.39 10.99
CA GLU A 217 -16.97 -11.83 12.13
C GLU A 217 -18.11 -10.87 11.71
N TYR A 218 -18.60 -11.01 10.48
CA TYR A 218 -19.73 -10.23 9.96
C TYR A 218 -20.88 -11.12 9.50
N ASP A 219 -22.10 -10.60 9.59
CA ASP A 219 -23.28 -11.30 9.12
C ASP A 219 -23.44 -11.11 7.59
N ARG A 220 -23.40 -12.22 6.85
CA ARG A 220 -23.68 -12.24 5.41
C ARG A 220 -25.16 -12.17 5.06
N ASN A 221 -26.05 -12.38 6.02
CA ASN A 221 -27.48 -12.50 5.78
C ASN A 221 -28.22 -11.16 5.81
N GLY A 222 -27.52 -10.07 6.05
CA GLY A 222 -28.11 -8.74 6.00
C GLY A 222 -28.05 -8.12 4.61
N ASP A 223 -28.87 -7.13 4.37
CA ASP A 223 -28.84 -6.28 3.18
C ASP A 223 -27.43 -5.77 2.90
N PHE A 224 -26.73 -6.41 1.95
CA PHE A 224 -25.34 -6.11 1.58
C PHE A 224 -24.32 -6.14 2.74
N GLY A 225 -24.60 -6.88 3.79
CA GLY A 225 -23.64 -7.11 4.88
C GLY A 225 -23.14 -5.85 5.56
N PHE A 226 -23.88 -4.79 5.54
CA PHE A 226 -23.53 -3.55 6.22
C PHE A 226 -23.67 -3.58 7.73
N SER A 227 -23.71 -4.74 8.35
CA SER A 227 -23.41 -4.80 9.75
C SER A 227 -21.89 -4.54 9.91
N TYR A 228 -21.52 -3.29 9.84
CA TYR A 228 -20.17 -2.78 10.04
C TYR A 228 -19.57 -3.13 11.40
N GLY A 229 -20.20 -4.01 12.12
CA GLY A 229 -19.99 -4.26 13.52
C GLY A 229 -18.53 -4.43 13.92
N LYS A 230 -17.70 -4.98 13.06
CA LYS A 230 -16.29 -5.24 13.39
C LYS A 230 -15.27 -4.79 12.33
N ALA A 231 -15.67 -4.45 11.13
CA ALA A 231 -14.76 -3.99 10.07
C ALA A 231 -13.95 -2.75 10.47
N GLN A 232 -14.49 -1.91 11.32
CA GLN A 232 -13.81 -0.74 11.87
C GLN A 232 -12.63 -1.07 12.79
N TYR A 233 -12.55 -2.28 13.30
CA TYR A 233 -11.48 -2.68 14.23
C TYR A 233 -10.23 -3.21 13.55
N GLY A 234 -10.28 -3.50 12.23
CA GLY A 234 -9.13 -3.97 11.48
C GLY A 234 -8.60 -5.32 11.93
N LEU A 235 -9.49 -6.27 12.22
CA LEU A 235 -9.14 -7.57 12.81
C LEU A 235 -8.23 -8.39 11.91
N LEU A 236 -8.49 -8.43 10.60
CA LEU A 236 -7.61 -9.09 9.64
C LEU A 236 -6.24 -8.42 9.57
N PHE A 237 -6.22 -7.09 9.52
CA PHE A 237 -5.00 -6.31 9.45
C PHE A 237 -4.11 -6.55 10.68
N GLU A 238 -4.72 -6.56 11.88
CA GLU A 238 -4.05 -6.92 13.12
C GLU A 238 -3.48 -8.35 13.08
N GLU A 239 -4.30 -9.33 12.72
CA GLU A 239 -3.88 -10.74 12.65
C GLU A 239 -2.68 -10.93 11.72
N GLN A 240 -2.74 -10.34 10.52
CA GLN A 240 -1.66 -10.44 9.54
C GLN A 240 -0.39 -9.71 9.99
N PHE A 241 -0.52 -8.53 10.57
CA PHE A 241 0.64 -7.81 11.09
C PHE A 241 1.29 -8.51 12.27
N GLU A 242 0.50 -8.98 13.22
CA GLU A 242 1.05 -9.72 14.36
C GLU A 242 1.75 -11.01 13.92
N TYR A 243 1.22 -11.67 12.89
CA TYR A 243 1.89 -12.83 12.33
C TYR A 243 3.21 -12.44 11.65
N ALA A 244 3.20 -11.41 10.81
CA ALA A 244 4.41 -10.92 10.14
C ALA A 244 5.49 -10.49 11.15
N LEU A 245 5.12 -9.76 12.21
CA LEU A 245 6.06 -9.38 13.27
C LEU A 245 6.72 -10.57 13.95
N LYS A 246 5.98 -11.66 14.17
CA LYS A 246 6.54 -12.92 14.73
C LYS A 246 7.49 -13.62 13.78
N GLN A 247 7.32 -13.42 12.48
CA GLN A 247 8.14 -14.05 11.45
C GLN A 247 9.39 -13.24 11.11
N ASP A 248 9.43 -11.97 11.47
CA ASP A 248 10.56 -11.04 11.31
C ASP A 248 11.08 -10.95 9.86
N PRO A 249 10.24 -10.61 8.86
CA PRO A 249 10.70 -10.43 7.49
C PRO A 249 11.53 -9.15 7.35
N GLN A 250 12.33 -9.05 6.28
CA GLN A 250 13.06 -7.82 5.96
C GLN A 250 12.13 -6.70 5.49
N VAL A 251 11.04 -7.07 4.81
CA VAL A 251 10.04 -6.15 4.25
C VAL A 251 8.63 -6.60 4.64
N ILE A 252 7.83 -5.68 5.14
CA ILE A 252 6.39 -5.84 5.22
C ILE A 252 5.75 -4.96 4.14
N MET A 253 5.01 -5.58 3.23
CA MET A 253 4.33 -4.90 2.14
C MET A 253 2.85 -4.77 2.47
N ILE A 254 2.42 -3.54 2.76
CA ILE A 254 1.03 -3.25 3.14
C ILE A 254 0.23 -3.02 1.87
N THR A 255 -0.76 -3.85 1.63
CA THR A 255 -1.58 -3.76 0.45
C THR A 255 -2.82 -2.92 0.66
N GLY A 256 -2.90 -1.93 -0.22
CA GLY A 256 -3.97 -0.97 -0.39
C GLY A 256 -3.72 0.34 0.36
N TRP A 257 -3.59 1.42 -0.42
CA TRP A 257 -3.63 2.77 0.13
C TRP A 257 -4.80 3.55 -0.43
N ASN A 258 -4.88 3.69 -1.76
CA ASN A 258 -5.86 4.56 -2.39
C ASN A 258 -6.39 4.05 -3.74
N GLU A 259 -6.56 2.76 -3.90
CA GLU A 259 -7.20 2.18 -5.07
C GLU A 259 -8.73 2.32 -4.99
N TRP A 260 -9.19 3.58 -4.89
CA TRP A 260 -10.62 3.88 -4.75
C TRP A 260 -11.46 3.51 -5.98
N TYR A 261 -10.80 3.17 -7.08
CA TYR A 261 -11.42 2.80 -8.33
C TYR A 261 -10.58 1.75 -9.07
N ALA A 262 -10.86 0.49 -8.82
CA ALA A 262 -10.20 -0.64 -9.50
C ALA A 262 -10.85 -1.00 -10.86
N GLY A 263 -11.76 -0.20 -11.34
CA GLY A 263 -12.50 -0.44 -12.57
C GLY A 263 -13.94 -0.87 -12.35
N VAL A 264 -14.74 -0.70 -13.40
CA VAL A 264 -16.15 -1.14 -13.42
C VAL A 264 -16.23 -2.51 -14.07
N HIS A 265 -16.73 -3.48 -13.31
CA HIS A 265 -16.93 -4.84 -13.79
C HIS A 265 -18.41 -5.12 -14.01
N ASP A 266 -18.75 -5.56 -15.21
CA ASP A 266 -20.05 -6.13 -15.50
C ASP A 266 -19.99 -7.62 -15.18
N SER A 267 -20.61 -8.05 -14.11
CA SER A 267 -20.61 -9.45 -13.74
C SER A 267 -21.98 -10.09 -13.88
N PRO A 268 -22.13 -11.08 -14.78
CA PRO A 268 -23.31 -11.94 -14.79
C PRO A 268 -23.33 -12.89 -13.58
N ASN A 269 -22.15 -13.17 -12.99
CA ASN A 269 -21.97 -14.03 -11.83
C ASN A 269 -21.27 -13.26 -10.71
N PRO A 270 -21.97 -12.36 -10.02
CA PRO A 270 -21.39 -11.56 -8.95
C PRO A 270 -20.85 -12.43 -7.79
N GLU A 271 -21.27 -13.68 -7.68
CA GLU A 271 -20.75 -14.65 -6.70
C GLU A 271 -19.23 -14.81 -6.77
N GLN A 272 -18.64 -14.71 -7.95
CA GLN A 272 -17.18 -14.77 -8.13
C GLN A 272 -16.47 -13.54 -7.57
N LEU A 273 -17.12 -12.38 -7.61
CA LEU A 273 -16.53 -11.12 -7.15
C LEU A 273 -16.83 -10.83 -5.68
N THR A 274 -17.92 -11.40 -5.14
CA THR A 274 -18.52 -10.93 -3.88
C THR A 274 -18.82 -12.07 -2.89
N GLY A 275 -18.42 -13.30 -3.21
CA GLY A 275 -18.74 -14.44 -2.37
C GLY A 275 -20.24 -14.76 -2.28
N GLY A 276 -21.03 -14.42 -3.27
CA GLY A 276 -22.44 -14.82 -3.38
C GLY A 276 -23.46 -13.84 -2.84
N THR A 277 -23.08 -12.60 -2.56
CA THR A 277 -23.95 -11.62 -1.89
C THR A 277 -24.59 -10.59 -2.83
N LEU A 278 -24.12 -10.45 -4.07
CA LEU A 278 -24.63 -9.44 -5.00
C LEU A 278 -25.46 -10.03 -6.15
N THR A 279 -26.39 -9.24 -6.62
CA THR A 279 -27.15 -9.54 -7.84
C THR A 279 -26.33 -9.19 -9.08
N PRO A 280 -26.58 -9.80 -10.26
CA PRO A 280 -25.94 -9.40 -11.50
C PRO A 280 -26.03 -7.89 -11.74
N GLY A 281 -24.92 -7.26 -12.14
CA GLY A 281 -24.87 -5.82 -12.33
C GLY A 281 -23.45 -5.28 -12.56
N ARG A 282 -23.31 -3.97 -12.41
CA ARG A 282 -22.03 -3.26 -12.54
C ARG A 282 -21.51 -2.88 -11.17
N TYR A 283 -20.25 -3.19 -10.91
CA TYR A 283 -19.62 -3.00 -9.60
C TYR A 283 -18.24 -2.39 -9.73
N LEU A 284 -17.88 -1.57 -8.74
CA LEU A 284 -16.49 -1.16 -8.48
C LEU A 284 -15.90 -2.16 -7.48
N ILE A 285 -14.88 -2.93 -7.87
CA ILE A 285 -14.41 -4.07 -7.08
C ILE A 285 -14.06 -3.68 -5.65
N ASP A 286 -13.23 -2.67 -5.45
CA ASP A 286 -12.74 -2.31 -4.11
C ASP A 286 -13.68 -1.39 -3.34
N GLN A 287 -14.78 -0.95 -3.92
CA GLN A 287 -15.71 -0.03 -3.28
C GLN A 287 -17.12 -0.56 -3.05
N PHE A 288 -17.39 -1.80 -3.43
CA PHE A 288 -18.76 -2.30 -3.30
C PHE A 288 -19.19 -2.49 -1.84
N THR A 289 -18.26 -2.77 -0.93
CA THR A 289 -18.50 -2.70 0.52
C THR A 289 -17.24 -2.27 1.28
N PRO A 290 -17.37 -1.55 2.41
CA PRO A 290 -16.25 -1.26 3.29
C PRO A 290 -15.58 -2.50 3.87
N GLU A 291 -16.30 -3.61 4.01
CA GLU A 291 -15.75 -4.88 4.50
C GLU A 291 -14.62 -5.40 3.62
N TYR A 292 -14.77 -5.25 2.31
CA TYR A 292 -13.84 -5.80 1.32
C TYR A 292 -12.95 -4.76 0.65
N SER A 293 -13.13 -3.48 0.95
CA SER A 293 -12.19 -2.45 0.52
C SER A 293 -10.82 -2.70 1.15
N ARG A 294 -9.76 -2.52 0.35
CA ARG A 294 -8.37 -2.71 0.79
C ARG A 294 -7.68 -1.40 1.15
N ASP A 295 -8.33 -0.27 0.93
CA ASP A 295 -7.70 1.04 1.08
C ASP A 295 -7.45 1.44 2.52
N GLY A 296 -6.23 1.87 2.82
CA GLY A 296 -5.81 2.39 4.10
C GLY A 296 -5.84 3.91 4.20
N GLU A 297 -6.06 4.59 3.09
CA GLU A 297 -6.28 6.04 3.11
C GLU A 297 -7.48 6.37 4.00
N PRO A 298 -7.37 7.38 4.87
CA PRO A 298 -8.50 7.81 5.67
C PRO A 298 -9.74 8.11 4.84
N MET A 299 -10.89 7.67 5.33
CA MET A 299 -12.16 7.85 4.65
C MET A 299 -13.19 8.62 5.49
N LYS A 300 -14.11 9.26 4.81
CA LYS A 300 -15.22 9.96 5.48
C LYS A 300 -16.18 8.96 6.11
N ILE A 301 -16.68 9.32 7.28
CA ILE A 301 -17.81 8.64 7.90
C ILE A 301 -19.07 9.36 7.45
N ARG A 302 -19.95 8.67 6.74
CA ARG A 302 -21.26 9.18 6.30
C ARG A 302 -22.34 8.21 6.72
N ASP A 303 -23.37 8.72 7.41
CA ASP A 303 -24.50 7.92 7.90
C ASP A 303 -24.06 6.68 8.71
N GLY A 304 -23.00 6.81 9.48
CA GLY A 304 -22.40 5.72 10.25
C GLY A 304 -21.54 4.75 9.43
N VAL A 305 -21.27 5.05 8.16
CA VAL A 305 -20.49 4.24 7.24
C VAL A 305 -19.13 4.86 6.97
N GLY A 306 -18.08 4.11 7.17
CA GLY A 306 -16.68 4.53 6.99
C GLY A 306 -15.85 4.32 8.26
N PHE A 307 -14.54 4.39 8.13
CA PHE A 307 -13.60 4.07 9.21
C PHE A 307 -12.83 5.29 9.72
N GLY A 308 -13.07 6.47 9.15
CA GLY A 308 -12.29 7.66 9.48
C GLY A 308 -10.81 7.41 9.20
N ASP A 309 -9.99 7.63 10.22
CA ASP A 309 -8.52 7.43 10.21
C ASP A 309 -8.06 6.20 11.01
N ASN A 310 -8.97 5.34 11.45
CA ASN A 310 -8.65 4.18 12.29
C ASN A 310 -7.54 3.29 11.70
N TYR A 311 -7.65 2.97 10.42
CA TYR A 311 -6.67 2.10 9.75
C TYR A 311 -5.31 2.78 9.59
N TYR A 312 -5.30 4.09 9.37
CA TYR A 312 -4.06 4.86 9.32
C TYR A 312 -3.30 4.78 10.66
N TYR A 313 -3.97 5.02 11.78
CA TYR A 313 -3.32 4.94 13.09
C TYR A 313 -2.95 3.51 13.49
N GLN A 314 -3.74 2.52 13.09
CA GLN A 314 -3.37 1.13 13.28
C GLN A 314 -2.10 0.77 12.47
N MET A 315 -2.02 1.24 11.23
CA MET A 315 -0.83 1.12 10.39
C MET A 315 0.40 1.78 11.04
N VAL A 316 0.26 3.02 11.50
CA VAL A 316 1.34 3.74 12.24
C VAL A 316 1.84 2.91 13.43
N ARG A 317 0.93 2.39 14.24
CA ARG A 317 1.29 1.54 15.39
C ARG A 317 2.14 0.35 14.97
N TYR A 318 1.70 -0.39 13.96
CA TYR A 318 2.38 -1.61 13.54
C TYR A 318 3.70 -1.35 12.83
N ILE A 319 3.81 -0.29 12.03
CA ILE A 319 5.09 0.12 11.44
C ILE A 319 6.09 0.45 12.54
N ARG A 320 5.67 1.18 13.58
CA ARG A 320 6.54 1.49 14.73
C ARG A 320 7.02 0.24 15.46
N LEU A 321 6.14 -0.74 15.66
CA LEU A 321 6.51 -2.03 16.27
C LEU A 321 7.50 -2.80 15.37
N PHE A 322 7.27 -2.84 14.08
CA PHE A 322 8.17 -3.49 13.11
C PHE A 322 9.57 -2.87 13.08
N LYS A 323 9.64 -1.54 13.11
CA LYS A 323 10.91 -0.81 13.07
C LYS A 323 11.63 -0.77 14.41
N GLY A 324 11.08 -1.34 15.46
CA GLY A 324 11.66 -1.30 16.81
C GLY A 324 11.63 0.10 17.43
N MET A 325 10.76 0.98 16.95
CA MET A 325 10.51 2.25 17.61
C MET A 325 9.85 1.97 18.96
N ASP A 326 10.32 2.64 20.01
CA ASP A 326 9.69 2.57 21.31
C ASP A 326 8.18 2.85 21.16
N ALA A 327 7.37 2.00 21.77
CA ALA A 327 5.96 2.32 21.92
C ALA A 327 5.86 3.73 22.50
N VAL A 328 4.89 4.51 22.04
CA VAL A 328 4.58 5.79 22.71
C VAL A 328 4.61 5.53 24.22
N PRO A 329 5.43 6.24 25.00
CA PRO A 329 5.51 5.99 26.42
C PRO A 329 4.10 5.97 26.98
N VAL A 330 3.63 4.80 27.37
CA VAL A 330 2.39 4.72 28.14
C VAL A 330 2.75 5.37 29.45
N ALA A 331 2.12 6.49 29.77
CA ALA A 331 2.22 7.07 31.10
C ALA A 331 1.93 5.93 32.08
N ASP A 332 2.91 5.56 32.88
CA ASP A 332 2.68 4.69 34.03
C ASP A 332 1.52 5.30 34.80
N GLY A 333 0.36 4.64 34.82
CA GLY A 333 -0.95 5.13 35.19
C GLY A 333 -1.14 5.87 36.51
N GLY A 334 -0.24 6.78 36.79
CA GLY A 334 -0.34 7.76 37.85
C GLY A 334 -1.34 8.86 37.46
N GLY A 335 -2.58 8.67 37.77
CA GLY A 335 -3.55 9.78 37.79
C GLY A 335 -3.19 10.73 38.92
N ALA A 336 -3.04 12.02 38.60
CA ALA A 336 -2.97 13.07 39.61
C ALA A 336 -4.28 13.87 39.54
N GLU A 337 -4.89 14.05 40.69
CA GLU A 337 -6.05 14.93 40.85
C GLU A 337 -5.54 16.35 41.09
N ILE A 338 -5.79 17.26 40.14
CA ILE A 338 -5.32 18.63 40.20
C ILE A 338 -6.53 19.54 40.43
N SER A 339 -6.47 20.39 41.45
CA SER A 339 -7.53 21.35 41.75
C SER A 339 -7.40 22.58 40.86
N MET A 340 -8.31 22.79 39.94
CA MET A 340 -8.38 23.93 39.01
C MET A 340 -9.06 25.16 39.62
N ARG A 341 -8.92 25.40 40.94
CA ARG A 341 -9.57 26.54 41.57
C ARG A 341 -8.89 27.87 41.29
N ASP A 342 -7.60 27.84 41.06
CA ASP A 342 -6.79 29.02 40.77
C ASP A 342 -5.56 28.57 39.96
N ALA A 343 -5.40 29.04 38.76
CA ALA A 343 -4.34 28.58 37.87
C ALA A 343 -2.92 28.84 38.44
N GLU A 344 -2.76 29.85 39.31
CA GLU A 344 -1.47 30.12 39.96
C GLU A 344 -1.25 29.21 41.19
N ALA A 345 -2.30 28.80 41.86
CA ALA A 345 -2.21 27.93 43.04
C ALA A 345 -1.86 26.49 42.66
N ASP A 346 -2.21 26.04 41.45
CA ASP A 346 -2.04 24.68 40.99
C ASP A 346 -0.62 24.39 40.47
N ALA A 347 0.21 25.39 40.29
CA ALA A 347 1.59 25.21 39.73
C ALA A 347 2.40 24.20 40.55
N ALA A 348 2.29 24.22 41.89
CA ALA A 348 2.97 23.30 42.76
C ALA A 348 2.39 21.87 42.72
N GLU A 349 1.13 21.70 42.33
CA GLU A 349 0.51 20.40 42.12
C GLU A 349 0.98 19.79 40.80
N TRP A 350 1.09 20.61 39.75
CA TRP A 350 1.65 20.18 38.44
C TRP A 350 3.10 19.71 38.56
N GLU A 351 3.93 20.34 39.40
CA GLU A 351 5.31 19.91 39.61
C GLU A 351 5.44 18.47 40.17
N ARG A 352 4.37 17.96 40.78
CA ARG A 352 4.33 16.60 41.34
C ARG A 352 3.89 15.53 40.34
N VAL A 353 3.40 15.95 39.18
CA VAL A 353 2.97 15.01 38.11
C VAL A 353 4.20 14.41 37.42
N SER A 354 4.31 13.10 37.50
CA SER A 354 5.38 12.35 36.82
C SER A 354 4.77 11.18 36.05
N PRO A 355 5.21 10.92 34.81
CA PRO A 355 6.27 11.64 34.10
C PRO A 355 5.78 12.97 33.51
N ALA A 356 6.70 13.93 33.44
CA ALA A 356 6.46 15.17 32.70
C ALA A 356 6.90 15.02 31.26
N TYR A 357 6.00 15.18 30.34
CA TYR A 357 6.30 15.24 28.89
C TYR A 357 6.53 16.71 28.54
N LYS A 358 7.71 16.98 27.96
CA LYS A 358 7.98 18.31 27.42
C LYS A 358 7.72 18.29 25.92
N ASP A 359 6.78 19.12 25.51
CA ASP A 359 6.60 19.42 24.10
C ASP A 359 7.80 20.22 23.56
N THR A 360 8.20 19.95 22.35
CA THR A 360 9.34 20.61 21.71
C THR A 360 8.92 22.02 21.26
N ILE A 361 9.48 23.02 21.88
CA ILE A 361 9.18 24.42 21.50
C ILE A 361 9.65 24.68 20.07
N GLY A 362 8.75 25.09 19.19
CA GLY A 362 9.06 25.51 17.82
C GLY A 362 8.98 24.41 16.76
N ASP A 363 8.48 23.22 17.10
CA ASP A 363 8.22 22.14 16.14
C ASP A 363 6.98 22.38 15.28
N THR A 364 6.11 23.28 15.71
CA THR A 364 4.95 23.69 14.93
C THR A 364 5.32 24.87 14.01
N ALA A 365 5.28 24.65 12.70
CA ALA A 365 5.53 25.71 11.73
C ALA A 365 4.55 26.88 11.93
N PHE A 366 5.09 28.09 12.04
CA PHE A 366 4.29 29.29 12.20
C PHE A 366 3.40 29.51 10.96
N ARG A 367 2.09 29.42 11.15
CA ARG A 367 1.11 29.63 10.08
C ARG A 367 0.65 31.09 10.08
N ASN A 368 1.18 31.89 9.17
CA ASN A 368 0.91 33.33 9.05
C ASN A 368 -0.55 33.73 8.77
N GLN A 369 -1.48 32.80 8.59
CA GLN A 369 -2.84 33.13 8.14
C GLN A 369 -3.97 32.57 8.99
N ILE A 370 -3.69 31.83 10.03
CA ILE A 370 -4.71 31.37 10.96
C ILE A 370 -4.19 31.66 12.37
N SER A 371 -4.80 32.63 13.02
CA SER A 371 -4.47 32.95 14.40
C SER A 371 -5.11 31.94 15.37
N PHE A 372 -4.64 30.71 15.34
CA PHE A 372 -4.78 29.80 16.47
C PHE A 372 -3.43 29.75 17.16
N GLN A 373 -3.36 30.38 18.31
CA GLN A 373 -2.35 30.03 19.29
C GLN A 373 -2.97 28.85 20.08
N SER A 374 -2.56 27.65 19.75
CA SER A 374 -2.76 26.52 20.66
C SER A 374 -1.45 26.34 21.43
N GLU A 375 -1.43 26.76 22.65
CA GLU A 375 -0.46 26.29 23.63
C GLU A 375 -1.02 24.98 24.20
N TYR A 376 -0.42 23.85 23.84
CA TYR A 376 -0.65 22.57 24.51
C TYR A 376 0.53 22.25 25.40
#